data_57a9086e54ca9e956183edf9481f7a14
#
_entry.id   57a9086e54ca9e956183edf9481f7a14
#
_cell.length_a   1.000
_cell.length_b   1.000
_cell.length_c   1.000
_cell.angle_alpha   90.00
_cell.angle_beta   90.00
_cell.angle_gamma   90.00
#
_symmetry.space_group_name_H-M   'P 1'
#
loop_
_entity.id
_entity.type
_entity.pdbx_description
1 polymer ?
#
loop_
_entity_poly.entity_id
_entity_poly.type
_entity_poly.pdbx_seq_one_letter_code
_entity_poly.pdbx_strand_id
1 'polypeptide(L)'
;IIEVRKPLGQIDDMMQEIKTRIAKNERVMIVTLTIKMAEDLTSYLKGEGIKVTYLQNETKTLERTEIIYQLRKGKYDVLVGINLLREGLDIPEVSLICILDADKEGFLRSKTSLIQITGRAARNANGKVIMYADYITDSMRGCIDETNRRRKIQETYNAEHGIIPKTIVKDIRPPLSNTDSEEENFAKNVKKHLSKKDSETQIKKLE
;
A
#
# COMPACT_ATOMS: atom_id res chain seq x y z
N ILE A 1 15.56 -4.47 5.36
CA ILE A 1 16.85 -3.73 5.33
C ILE A 1 16.55 -2.28 4.97
N ILE A 2 17.20 -1.32 5.65
CA ILE A 2 17.14 0.12 5.30
C ILE A 2 18.49 0.51 4.74
N GLU A 3 18.49 1.16 3.58
CA GLU A 3 19.66 1.77 2.95
C GLU A 3 19.44 3.28 2.80
N VAL A 4 20.49 4.07 3.00
CA VAL A 4 20.49 5.51 2.71
C VAL A 4 21.37 5.73 1.49
N ARG A 5 20.83 6.38 0.48
CA ARG A 5 21.52 6.67 -0.79
C ARG A 5 21.44 8.17 -1.11
N LYS A 6 22.42 8.66 -1.88
CA LYS A 6 22.43 10.05 -2.31
C LYS A 6 21.32 10.35 -3.32
N PRO A 7 20.75 11.59 -3.30
CA PRO A 7 19.73 11.99 -4.27
C PRO A 7 20.26 12.12 -5.71
N LEU A 8 21.56 12.36 -5.87
CA LEU A 8 22.17 12.46 -7.20
C LEU A 8 22.06 11.11 -7.92
N GLY A 9 21.39 11.10 -9.08
CA GLY A 9 21.12 9.88 -9.84
C GLY A 9 20.01 8.99 -9.26
N GLN A 10 19.24 9.49 -8.30
CA GLN A 10 18.20 8.71 -7.60
C GLN A 10 17.15 8.12 -8.55
N ILE A 11 16.84 8.78 -9.66
CA ILE A 11 15.83 8.31 -10.62
C ILE A 11 16.32 7.04 -11.32
N ASP A 12 17.55 7.04 -11.81
CA ASP A 12 18.15 5.88 -12.49
C ASP A 12 18.36 4.72 -11.52
N ASP A 13 18.84 4.99 -10.31
CA ASP A 13 19.02 4.02 -9.25
C ASP A 13 17.68 3.38 -8.85
N MET A 14 16.66 4.19 -8.63
CA MET A 14 15.30 3.73 -8.30
C MET A 14 14.70 2.91 -9.45
N MET A 15 14.94 3.31 -10.71
CA MET A 15 14.46 2.60 -11.89
C MET A 15 15.03 1.18 -11.96
N GLN A 16 16.32 1.00 -11.66
CA GLN A 16 16.96 -0.32 -11.63
C GLN A 16 16.36 -1.21 -10.53
N GLU A 17 16.15 -0.64 -9.35
CA GLU A 17 15.50 -1.34 -8.22
C GLU A 17 14.06 -1.74 -8.57
N ILE A 18 13.28 -0.84 -9.17
CA ILE A 18 11.90 -1.10 -9.63
C ILE A 18 11.89 -2.27 -10.61
N LYS A 19 12.70 -2.23 -11.66
CA LYS A 19 12.79 -3.30 -12.67
C LYS A 19 13.14 -4.65 -12.04
N THR A 20 14.06 -4.65 -11.06
CA THR A 20 14.43 -5.85 -10.32
C THR A 20 13.25 -6.45 -9.53
N ARG A 21 12.39 -5.59 -8.94
CA ARG A 21 11.21 -6.04 -8.19
C ARG A 21 10.09 -6.53 -9.11
N ILE A 22 9.85 -5.82 -10.21
CA ILE A 22 8.86 -6.23 -11.22
C ILE A 22 9.20 -7.62 -11.78
N ALA A 23 10.48 -7.88 -12.07
CA ALA A 23 10.93 -9.19 -12.56
C ALA A 23 10.63 -10.34 -11.58
N LYS A 24 10.50 -10.04 -10.28
CA LYS A 24 10.12 -10.99 -9.23
C LYS A 24 8.62 -11.00 -8.93
N ASN A 25 7.82 -10.29 -9.73
CA ASN A 25 6.39 -10.08 -9.49
C ASN A 25 6.08 -9.44 -8.12
N GLU A 26 6.99 -8.65 -7.60
CA GLU A 26 6.85 -7.88 -6.37
C GLU A 26 6.37 -6.46 -6.68
N ARG A 27 5.88 -5.74 -5.67
CA ARG A 27 5.36 -4.37 -5.80
C ARG A 27 6.27 -3.38 -5.11
N VAL A 28 6.22 -2.13 -5.60
CA VAL A 28 7.04 -1.02 -5.11
C VAL A 28 6.15 0.13 -4.63
N MET A 29 6.53 0.74 -3.51
CA MET A 29 5.94 2.00 -3.04
C MET A 29 6.97 3.11 -3.11
N ILE A 30 6.57 4.28 -3.57
CA ILE A 30 7.42 5.47 -3.61
C ILE A 30 6.72 6.59 -2.83
N VAL A 31 7.41 7.13 -1.84
CA VAL A 31 6.91 8.19 -0.96
C VAL A 31 7.60 9.50 -1.28
N THR A 32 6.83 10.45 -1.78
CA THR A 32 7.28 11.80 -2.11
C THR A 32 6.87 12.81 -1.03
N LEU A 33 7.35 14.04 -1.11
CA LEU A 33 6.95 15.13 -0.20
C LEU A 33 5.84 16.02 -0.75
N THR A 34 5.78 16.18 -2.08
CA THR A 34 4.86 17.11 -2.73
C THR A 34 4.00 16.41 -3.78
N ILE A 35 2.83 17.00 -4.03
CA ILE A 35 1.91 16.57 -5.09
C ILE A 35 2.61 16.61 -6.45
N LYS A 36 3.25 17.75 -6.74
CA LYS A 36 3.95 17.94 -8.02
C LYS A 36 5.01 16.86 -8.25
N MET A 37 5.85 16.57 -7.25
CA MET A 37 6.86 15.50 -7.37
C MET A 37 6.22 14.13 -7.64
N ALA A 38 5.10 13.82 -6.98
CA ALA A 38 4.39 12.57 -7.20
C ALA A 38 3.82 12.46 -8.63
N GLU A 39 3.25 13.54 -9.15
CA GLU A 39 2.69 13.62 -10.49
C GLU A 39 3.78 13.54 -11.56
N ASP A 40 4.84 14.32 -11.42
CA ASP A 40 5.98 14.33 -12.34
C ASP A 40 6.64 12.95 -12.41
N LEU A 41 6.88 12.34 -11.23
CA LEU A 41 7.45 11.00 -11.15
C LEU A 41 6.53 9.93 -11.75
N THR A 42 5.23 10.01 -11.48
CA THR A 42 4.25 9.09 -12.06
C THR A 42 4.22 9.19 -13.58
N SER A 43 4.27 10.42 -14.12
CA SER A 43 4.30 10.67 -15.55
C SER A 43 5.59 10.13 -16.18
N TYR A 44 6.72 10.35 -15.55
CA TYR A 44 8.00 9.82 -15.99
C TYR A 44 8.01 8.29 -16.03
N LEU A 45 7.61 7.63 -14.95
CA LEU A 45 7.56 6.18 -14.87
C LEU A 45 6.62 5.55 -15.91
N LYS A 46 5.47 6.21 -16.18
CA LYS A 46 4.57 5.81 -17.26
C LYS A 46 5.24 5.90 -18.63
N GLY A 47 5.98 6.98 -18.88
CA GLY A 47 6.74 7.16 -20.11
C GLY A 47 7.79 6.07 -20.34
N GLU A 48 8.38 5.55 -19.25
CA GLU A 48 9.31 4.43 -19.26
C GLU A 48 8.63 3.04 -19.32
N GLY A 49 7.32 2.99 -19.50
CA GLY A 49 6.56 1.74 -19.63
C GLY A 49 6.27 1.01 -18.31
N ILE A 50 6.48 1.67 -17.16
CA ILE A 50 6.15 1.09 -15.85
C ILE A 50 4.66 1.24 -15.57
N LYS A 51 4.02 0.18 -15.09
CA LYS A 51 2.62 0.19 -14.64
C LYS A 51 2.54 0.88 -13.28
N VAL A 52 2.40 2.19 -13.28
CA VAL A 52 2.39 3.02 -12.07
C VAL A 52 1.04 3.69 -11.86
N THR A 53 0.67 3.85 -10.60
CA THR A 53 -0.48 4.65 -10.18
C THR A 53 -0.08 5.62 -9.07
N TYR A 54 -0.84 6.72 -8.97
CA TYR A 54 -0.66 7.73 -7.94
C TYR A 54 -1.86 7.74 -6.99
N LEU A 55 -1.58 7.75 -5.69
CA LEU A 55 -2.58 7.85 -4.64
C LEU A 55 -2.58 9.26 -4.07
N GLN A 56 -3.63 10.03 -4.39
CA GLN A 56 -3.82 11.38 -3.88
C GLN A 56 -4.33 11.36 -2.43
N ASN A 57 -4.05 12.43 -1.68
CA ASN A 57 -4.55 12.57 -0.31
C ASN A 57 -6.08 12.66 -0.24
N GLU A 58 -6.71 13.22 -1.26
CA GLU A 58 -8.15 13.45 -1.37
C GLU A 58 -8.90 12.25 -1.99
N THR A 59 -8.18 11.20 -2.38
CA THR A 59 -8.80 10.01 -2.96
C THR A 59 -9.82 9.41 -1.99
N LYS A 60 -11.05 9.25 -2.46
CA LYS A 60 -12.14 8.68 -1.66
C LYS A 60 -11.80 7.25 -1.22
N THR A 61 -12.35 6.83 -0.09
CA THR A 61 -12.03 5.52 0.52
C THR A 61 -12.26 4.36 -0.43
N LEU A 62 -13.35 4.36 -1.19
CA LEU A 62 -13.65 3.30 -2.16
C LEU A 62 -12.64 3.26 -3.31
N GLU A 63 -12.33 4.40 -3.90
CA GLU A 63 -11.34 4.51 -4.98
C GLU A 63 -9.95 4.10 -4.49
N ARG A 64 -9.59 4.48 -3.27
CA ARG A 64 -8.36 4.06 -2.62
C ARG A 64 -8.28 2.53 -2.48
N THR A 65 -9.36 1.90 -2.04
CA THR A 65 -9.45 0.45 -1.89
C THR A 65 -9.32 -0.25 -3.24
N GLU A 66 -9.93 0.31 -4.29
CA GLU A 66 -9.80 -0.19 -5.66
C GLU A 66 -8.35 -0.08 -6.17
N ILE A 67 -7.68 1.06 -5.98
CA ILE A 67 -6.27 1.24 -6.36
C ILE A 67 -5.38 0.19 -5.69
N ILE A 68 -5.58 -0.06 -4.40
CA ILE A 68 -4.82 -1.06 -3.64
C ILE A 68 -5.11 -2.48 -4.16
N TYR A 69 -6.36 -2.79 -4.42
CA TYR A 69 -6.76 -4.06 -5.01
C TYR A 69 -6.09 -4.30 -6.37
N GLN A 70 -6.11 -3.30 -7.25
CA GLN A 70 -5.47 -3.36 -8.56
C GLN A 70 -3.94 -3.48 -8.47
N LEU A 71 -3.30 -2.81 -7.49
CA LEU A 71 -1.87 -2.96 -7.22
C LEU A 71 -1.55 -4.41 -6.80
N ARG A 72 -2.31 -4.98 -5.88
CA ARG A 72 -2.13 -6.35 -5.42
C ARG A 72 -2.36 -7.36 -6.54
N LYS A 73 -3.34 -7.12 -7.41
CA LYS A 73 -3.63 -7.94 -8.62
C LYS A 73 -2.57 -7.83 -9.71
N GLY A 74 -1.65 -6.85 -9.64
CA GLY A 74 -0.60 -6.66 -10.64
C GLY A 74 -1.03 -5.85 -11.87
N LYS A 75 -2.16 -5.15 -11.79
CA LYS A 75 -2.49 -4.12 -12.77
C LYS A 75 -1.51 -2.95 -12.71
N TYR A 76 -1.03 -2.65 -11.51
CA TYR A 76 0.05 -1.73 -11.23
C TYR A 76 1.20 -2.46 -10.54
N ASP A 77 2.43 -2.04 -10.83
CA ASP A 77 3.64 -2.54 -10.19
C ASP A 77 4.17 -1.54 -9.17
N VAL A 78 3.89 -0.26 -9.38
CA VAL A 78 4.38 0.85 -8.55
C VAL A 78 3.21 1.71 -8.07
N LEU A 79 3.24 2.04 -6.78
CA LEU A 79 2.35 3.01 -6.15
C LEU A 79 3.16 4.23 -5.69
N VAL A 80 2.83 5.40 -6.20
CA VAL A 80 3.39 6.68 -5.77
C VAL A 80 2.42 7.41 -4.86
N GLY A 81 2.89 8.06 -3.81
CA GLY A 81 2.04 8.89 -2.96
C GLY A 81 2.82 9.71 -1.96
N ILE A 82 2.17 10.69 -1.35
CA ILE A 82 2.79 11.60 -0.37
C ILE A 82 2.66 11.01 1.03
N ASN A 83 1.46 10.77 1.47
CA ASN A 83 1.15 10.25 2.80
C ASN A 83 0.53 8.85 2.69
N LEU A 84 1.39 7.87 2.52
CA LEU A 84 1.00 6.46 2.48
C LEU A 84 0.87 5.84 3.88
N LEU A 85 0.83 6.69 4.94
CA LEU A 85 0.67 6.25 6.34
C LEU A 85 -0.76 5.94 6.72
N ARG A 86 -1.74 6.46 5.98
CA ARG A 86 -3.16 6.28 6.29
C ARG A 86 -3.52 4.78 6.40
N GLU A 87 -4.46 4.49 7.25
CA GLU A 87 -4.95 3.15 7.59
C GLU A 87 -5.34 2.32 6.36
N GLY A 88 -5.20 1.01 6.45
CA GLY A 88 -5.66 0.07 5.43
C GLY A 88 -4.66 -0.32 4.35
N LEU A 89 -3.44 0.25 4.32
CA LEU A 89 -2.40 -0.18 3.38
C LEU A 89 -1.67 -1.42 3.91
N ASP A 90 -2.31 -2.57 3.81
CA ASP A 90 -1.71 -3.86 4.09
C ASP A 90 -1.43 -4.60 2.77
N ILE A 91 -0.24 -4.40 2.24
CA ILE A 91 0.17 -4.90 0.92
C ILE A 91 1.43 -5.76 1.10
N PRO A 92 1.27 -7.05 1.42
CA PRO A 92 2.43 -7.94 1.63
C PRO A 92 3.28 -8.15 0.37
N GLU A 93 2.74 -7.87 -0.80
CA GLU A 93 3.44 -7.93 -2.08
C GLU A 93 4.49 -6.82 -2.26
N VAL A 94 4.43 -5.75 -1.43
CA VAL A 94 5.41 -4.67 -1.47
C VAL A 94 6.72 -5.14 -0.84
N SER A 95 7.75 -5.24 -1.65
CA SER A 95 9.11 -5.62 -1.24
C SER A 95 10.09 -4.45 -1.24
N LEU A 96 9.75 -3.34 -1.89
CA LEU A 96 10.58 -2.14 -1.94
C LEU A 96 9.77 -0.90 -1.59
N ILE A 97 10.34 -0.07 -0.72
CA ILE A 97 9.85 1.27 -0.44
C ILE A 97 10.96 2.26 -0.70
N CYS A 98 10.72 3.23 -1.58
CA CYS A 98 11.62 4.35 -1.83
C CYS A 98 11.06 5.61 -1.15
N ILE A 99 11.86 6.27 -0.33
CA ILE A 99 11.50 7.52 0.36
C ILE A 99 12.38 8.62 -0.21
N LEU A 100 11.78 9.52 -1.00
CA LEU A 100 12.46 10.67 -1.56
C LEU A 100 12.50 11.82 -0.54
N ASP A 101 13.54 12.65 -0.60
CA ASP A 101 13.76 13.76 0.33
C ASP A 101 13.60 13.31 1.79
N ALA A 102 14.26 12.21 2.16
CA ALA A 102 14.14 11.65 3.50
C ALA A 102 14.78 12.55 4.58
N ASP A 103 15.69 13.43 4.19
CA ASP A 103 16.37 14.43 5.04
C ASP A 103 15.58 15.74 5.21
N LYS A 104 14.48 15.94 4.49
CA LYS A 104 13.63 17.13 4.65
C LYS A 104 12.73 16.96 5.88
N GLU A 105 13.25 17.36 7.04
CA GLU A 105 12.54 17.21 8.30
C GLU A 105 11.15 17.88 8.28
N GLY A 106 10.20 17.24 8.97
CA GLY A 106 8.83 17.66 9.07
C GLY A 106 7.92 16.51 9.46
N PHE A 107 6.62 16.77 9.55
CA PHE A 107 5.63 15.77 10.00
C PHE A 107 5.72 14.45 9.20
N LEU A 108 5.87 14.52 7.87
CA LEU A 108 5.95 13.34 7.00
C LEU A 108 7.30 12.62 7.05
N ARG A 109 8.31 13.21 7.65
CA ARG A 109 9.66 12.67 7.80
C ARG A 109 10.10 12.61 9.27
N SER A 110 9.15 12.72 10.20
CA SER A 110 9.40 12.47 11.62
C SER A 110 9.82 11.02 11.84
N LYS A 111 10.54 10.74 12.93
CA LYS A 111 10.93 9.39 13.34
C LYS A 111 9.75 8.41 13.29
N THR A 112 8.61 8.82 13.86
CA THR A 112 7.40 7.97 13.90
C THR A 112 6.86 7.68 12.50
N SER A 113 6.79 8.71 11.64
CA SER A 113 6.34 8.55 10.25
C SER A 113 7.26 7.61 9.47
N LEU A 114 8.57 7.78 9.59
CA LEU A 114 9.55 6.92 8.93
C LEU A 114 9.45 5.46 9.41
N ILE A 115 9.30 5.22 10.74
CA ILE A 115 9.10 3.87 11.28
C ILE A 115 7.83 3.22 10.73
N GLN A 116 6.74 3.97 10.62
CA GLN A 116 5.48 3.44 10.08
C GLN A 116 5.57 3.10 8.59
N ILE A 117 6.26 3.93 7.80
CA ILE A 117 6.50 3.67 6.37
C ILE A 117 7.38 2.42 6.22
N THR A 118 8.52 2.37 6.91
CA THR A 118 9.48 1.25 6.82
C THR A 118 8.88 -0.07 7.29
N GLY A 119 8.02 -0.03 8.31
CA GLY A 119 7.30 -1.19 8.83
C GLY A 119 6.40 -1.89 7.81
N ARG A 120 5.99 -1.20 6.74
CA ARG A 120 5.20 -1.82 5.67
C ARG A 120 6.00 -2.80 4.82
N ALA A 121 7.30 -2.56 4.62
CA ALA A 121 8.17 -3.50 3.92
C ALA A 121 8.49 -4.75 4.75
N ALA A 122 8.31 -4.70 6.06
CA ALA A 122 8.63 -5.82 6.96
C ALA A 122 7.73 -7.06 6.80
N ARG A 123 6.63 -6.95 6.04
CA ARG A 123 5.72 -8.06 5.73
C ARG A 123 6.21 -8.96 4.59
N ASN A 124 7.16 -8.46 3.84
CA ASN A 124 7.83 -9.21 2.78
C ASN A 124 9.20 -9.68 3.29
N ALA A 125 9.53 -10.95 3.12
CA ALA A 125 10.82 -11.52 3.53
C ALA A 125 11.99 -10.81 2.83
N ASN A 126 11.77 -10.30 1.60
CA ASN A 126 12.73 -9.54 0.81
C ASN A 126 12.60 -8.02 1.00
N GLY A 127 11.89 -7.59 2.06
CA GLY A 127 11.58 -6.19 2.31
C GLY A 127 12.82 -5.29 2.40
N LYS A 128 12.85 -4.27 1.55
CA LYS A 128 13.92 -3.27 1.45
C LYS A 128 13.32 -1.87 1.47
N VAL A 129 14.00 -0.97 2.16
CA VAL A 129 13.67 0.46 2.15
C VAL A 129 14.90 1.24 1.72
N ILE A 130 14.72 2.14 0.77
CA ILE A 130 15.76 3.08 0.34
C ILE A 130 15.32 4.49 0.70
N MET A 131 16.14 5.17 1.49
CA MET A 131 15.97 6.58 1.83
C MET A 131 16.95 7.39 0.99
N TYR A 132 16.43 8.25 0.11
CA TYR A 132 17.27 9.18 -0.65
C TYR A 132 17.41 10.47 0.16
N ALA A 133 18.67 10.78 0.52
CA ALA A 133 19.00 11.90 1.41
C ALA A 133 20.44 12.36 1.20
N ASP A 134 20.67 13.66 1.34
CA ASP A 134 22.03 14.23 1.34
C ASP A 134 22.79 13.93 2.62
N TYR A 135 22.08 13.86 3.74
CA TYR A 135 22.62 13.54 5.06
C TYR A 135 21.60 12.78 5.90
N ILE A 136 22.06 12.12 6.95
CA ILE A 136 21.20 11.36 7.87
C ILE A 136 20.78 12.32 8.99
N THR A 137 19.48 12.60 9.07
CA THR A 137 18.86 13.38 10.14
C THR A 137 18.68 12.56 11.42
N ASP A 138 18.39 13.23 12.54
CA ASP A 138 18.10 12.54 13.79
C ASP A 138 16.85 11.65 13.69
N SER A 139 15.84 12.10 12.94
CA SER A 139 14.63 11.32 12.65
C SER A 139 14.94 10.05 11.87
N MET A 140 15.78 10.16 10.84
CA MET A 140 16.25 9.00 10.06
C MET A 140 17.07 8.05 10.91
N ARG A 141 18.04 8.56 11.68
CA ARG A 141 18.88 7.77 12.60
C ARG A 141 18.02 7.00 13.59
N GLY A 142 17.09 7.70 14.26
CA GLY A 142 16.17 7.08 15.20
C GLY A 142 15.27 6.00 14.58
N CYS A 143 14.88 6.16 13.30
CA CYS A 143 14.14 5.15 12.55
C CYS A 143 15.02 3.93 12.23
N ILE A 144 16.24 4.15 11.76
CA ILE A 144 17.19 3.08 11.40
C ILE A 144 17.55 2.27 12.64
N ASP A 145 17.93 2.93 13.75
CA ASP A 145 18.32 2.29 14.99
C ASP A 145 17.19 1.44 15.56
N GLU A 146 15.96 1.98 15.62
CA GLU A 146 14.81 1.25 16.14
C GLU A 146 14.43 0.06 15.24
N THR A 147 14.51 0.23 13.92
CA THR A 147 14.23 -0.86 12.98
C THR A 147 15.27 -1.97 13.11
N ASN A 148 16.55 -1.63 13.24
CA ASN A 148 17.63 -2.60 13.44
C ASN A 148 17.51 -3.31 14.79
N ARG A 149 17.15 -2.59 15.86
CA ARG A 149 16.89 -3.16 17.18
C ARG A 149 15.77 -4.21 17.12
N ARG A 150 14.63 -3.86 16.52
CA ARG A 150 13.49 -4.79 16.37
C ARG A 150 13.87 -6.00 15.54
N ARG A 151 14.59 -5.79 14.46
CA ARG A 151 15.04 -6.85 13.58
C ARG A 151 15.97 -7.82 14.30
N LYS A 152 16.95 -7.32 15.05
CA LYS A 152 17.88 -8.15 15.83
C LYS A 152 17.14 -9.03 16.84
N ILE A 153 16.16 -8.48 17.55
CA ILE A 153 15.35 -9.25 18.51
C ILE A 153 14.60 -10.37 17.78
N GLN A 154 13.98 -10.05 16.63
CA GLN A 154 13.23 -11.03 15.84
C GLN A 154 14.15 -12.12 15.26
N GLU A 155 15.32 -11.76 14.76
CA GLU A 155 16.31 -12.71 14.23
C GLU A 155 16.81 -13.66 15.31
N THR A 156 17.10 -13.15 16.52
CA THR A 156 17.49 -13.97 17.68
C THR A 156 16.37 -14.95 18.04
N TYR A 157 15.15 -14.47 18.19
CA TYR A 157 13.98 -15.30 18.50
C TYR A 157 13.76 -16.38 17.44
N ASN A 158 13.84 -16.01 16.15
CA ASN A 158 13.68 -16.94 15.04
C ASN A 158 14.76 -18.05 15.07
N ALA A 159 16.02 -17.67 15.35
CA ALA A 159 17.13 -18.63 15.44
C ALA A 159 16.93 -19.62 16.60
N GLU A 160 16.51 -19.13 17.78
CA GLU A 160 16.25 -19.97 18.96
C GLU A 160 15.08 -20.95 18.74
N HIS A 161 14.09 -20.56 17.92
CA HIS A 161 12.89 -21.38 17.68
C HIS A 161 12.88 -22.08 16.32
N GLY A 162 13.98 -22.02 15.56
CA GLY A 162 14.07 -22.65 14.23
C GLY A 162 13.09 -22.09 13.20
N ILE A 163 12.67 -20.81 13.34
CA ILE A 163 11.70 -20.17 12.46
C ILE A 163 12.42 -19.57 11.26
N ILE A 164 12.01 -19.98 10.06
CA ILE A 164 12.45 -19.37 8.80
C ILE A 164 11.43 -18.32 8.39
N PRO A 165 11.84 -17.02 8.30
CA PRO A 165 10.94 -15.94 7.88
C PRO A 165 10.35 -16.21 6.48
N LYS A 166 9.05 -16.04 6.34
CA LYS A 166 8.33 -16.17 5.06
C LYS A 166 7.53 -14.89 4.80
N THR A 167 7.39 -14.55 3.52
CA THR A 167 6.48 -13.49 3.11
C THR A 167 5.06 -13.84 3.50
N ILE A 168 4.34 -12.87 4.06
CA ILE A 168 2.92 -13.03 4.39
C ILE A 168 2.13 -13.16 3.09
N VAL A 169 1.37 -14.23 2.97
CA VAL A 169 0.42 -14.41 1.84
C VAL A 169 -0.97 -14.13 2.35
N LYS A 170 -1.66 -13.18 1.73
CA LYS A 170 -3.05 -12.83 2.01
C LYS A 170 -3.90 -12.93 0.76
N ASP A 171 -5.11 -13.44 0.92
CA ASP A 171 -6.10 -13.43 -0.15
C ASP A 171 -6.37 -12.01 -0.66
N ILE A 172 -6.44 -11.87 -1.97
CA ILE A 172 -6.77 -10.60 -2.63
C ILE A 172 -8.29 -10.57 -2.78
N ARG A 173 -8.96 -9.97 -1.81
CA ARG A 173 -10.43 -9.82 -1.85
C ARG A 173 -10.79 -8.59 -2.67
N PRO A 174 -11.80 -8.67 -3.56
CA PRO A 174 -12.31 -7.49 -4.25
C PRO A 174 -12.83 -6.48 -3.21
N PRO A 175 -12.71 -5.17 -3.50
CA PRO A 175 -13.36 -4.17 -2.68
C PRO A 175 -14.85 -4.45 -2.65
N LEU A 176 -15.49 -4.16 -1.51
CA LEU A 176 -16.94 -4.19 -1.41
C LEU A 176 -17.45 -3.14 -2.41
N SER A 177 -17.90 -3.60 -3.57
CA SER A 177 -18.68 -2.75 -4.46
C SER A 177 -19.90 -2.28 -3.68
N ASN A 178 -20.24 -1.01 -3.79
CA ASN A 178 -21.45 -0.48 -3.17
C ASN A 178 -22.58 -1.48 -3.41
N THR A 179 -23.08 -2.05 -2.35
CA THR A 179 -24.23 -2.95 -2.33
C THR A 179 -25.54 -2.22 -2.64
N ASP A 180 -25.48 -1.06 -3.30
CA ASP A 180 -26.69 -0.41 -3.84
C ASP A 180 -27.46 -1.36 -4.77
N SER A 181 -26.76 -2.25 -5.49
CA SER A 181 -27.43 -3.28 -6.33
C SER A 181 -27.91 -4.48 -5.51
N GLU A 182 -27.28 -4.87 -4.42
CA GLU A 182 -27.72 -5.97 -3.56
C GLU A 182 -28.80 -5.49 -2.58
N GLU A 183 -28.68 -4.30 -2.02
CA GLU A 183 -29.73 -3.68 -1.21
C GLU A 183 -30.97 -3.33 -2.05
N GLU A 184 -30.79 -2.82 -3.29
CA GLU A 184 -31.91 -2.66 -4.22
C GLU A 184 -32.53 -3.99 -4.63
N ASN A 185 -31.75 -5.03 -4.88
CA ASN A 185 -32.28 -6.36 -5.19
C ASN A 185 -32.93 -7.01 -3.97
N PHE A 186 -32.35 -6.83 -2.77
CA PHE A 186 -32.97 -7.28 -1.52
C PHE A 186 -34.27 -6.51 -1.24
N ALA A 187 -34.28 -5.18 -1.40
CA ALA A 187 -35.48 -4.36 -1.25
C ALA A 187 -36.56 -4.68 -2.30
N LYS A 188 -36.17 -4.96 -3.55
CA LYS A 188 -37.08 -5.43 -4.61
C LYS A 188 -37.66 -6.82 -4.30
N ASN A 189 -36.82 -7.73 -3.79
CA ASN A 189 -37.27 -9.07 -3.38
C ASN A 189 -38.18 -9.03 -2.15
N VAL A 190 -37.89 -8.20 -1.15
CA VAL A 190 -38.73 -7.98 0.04
C VAL A 190 -40.08 -7.37 -0.37
N LYS A 191 -40.10 -6.33 -1.24
CA LYS A 191 -41.33 -5.75 -1.79
C LYS A 191 -42.13 -6.77 -2.58
N LYS A 192 -41.50 -7.64 -3.37
CA LYS A 192 -42.15 -8.69 -4.14
C LYS A 192 -42.78 -9.79 -3.23
N HIS A 193 -42.13 -10.11 -2.12
CA HIS A 193 -42.66 -11.05 -1.12
C HIS A 193 -43.81 -10.45 -0.30
N LEU A 194 -43.71 -9.16 0.06
CA LEU A 194 -44.80 -8.46 0.77
C LEU A 194 -46.03 -8.31 -0.13
N SER A 195 -45.86 -7.95 -1.41
CA SER A 195 -46.98 -7.83 -2.35
C SER A 195 -47.66 -9.18 -2.64
N LYS A 196 -46.92 -10.29 -2.65
CA LYS A 196 -47.52 -11.63 -2.78
C LYS A 196 -48.31 -12.03 -1.53
N LYS A 197 -47.76 -11.73 -0.33
CA LYS A 197 -48.46 -12.04 0.92
C LYS A 197 -49.74 -11.22 1.10
N ASP A 198 -49.73 -9.96 0.70
CA ASP A 198 -50.91 -9.09 0.72
C ASP A 198 -51.98 -9.55 -0.31
N SER A 199 -51.56 -10.02 -1.47
CA SER A 199 -52.45 -10.57 -2.50
C SER A 199 -53.10 -11.88 -2.03
N GLU A 200 -52.33 -12.79 -1.41
CA GLU A 200 -52.85 -14.04 -0.84
C GLU A 200 -53.79 -13.80 0.34
N THR A 201 -53.52 -12.74 1.13
CA THR A 201 -54.39 -12.39 2.28
C THR A 201 -55.68 -11.72 1.82
N GLN A 202 -55.66 -10.97 0.71
CA GLN A 202 -56.89 -10.42 0.11
C GLN A 202 -57.73 -11.49 -0.58
N ILE A 203 -57.14 -12.47 -1.24
CA ILE A 203 -57.84 -13.59 -1.85
C ILE A 203 -58.56 -14.42 -0.79
N LYS A 204 -57.89 -14.71 0.34
CA LYS A 204 -58.52 -15.45 1.48
C LYS A 204 -59.64 -14.70 2.20
N LYS A 205 -59.81 -13.42 1.97
CA LYS A 205 -60.93 -12.61 2.51
C LYS A 205 -62.12 -12.52 1.56
N LEU A 206 -61.98 -12.99 0.34
CA LEU A 206 -63.03 -12.99 -0.69
C LEU A 206 -63.63 -14.38 -0.93
N GLU A 207 -63.07 -15.42 -0.32
CA GLU A 207 -63.67 -16.75 -0.15
C GLU A 207 -64.39 -16.86 1.21
#